data_02fdc2323c9c90c76c63412b2195b04d
#
_entry.id   02fdc2323c9c90c76c63412b2195b04d
#
_cell.length_a   1.000
_cell.length_b   1.000
_cell.length_c   1.000
_cell.angle_alpha   90.00
_cell.angle_beta   90.00
_cell.angle_gamma   90.00
#
_symmetry.space_group_name_H-M   'P 1'
#
loop_
_entity.id
_entity.type
_entity.pdbx_description
1 polymer ?
#
loop_
_entity_poly.entity_id
_entity_poly.type
_entity_poly.pdbx_seq_one_letter_code
_entity_poly.pdbx_strand_id
1 'polypeptide(L)'
;MWDDLSQYIINLAMENSKRTGWNTKIVEIGVGRFQSISNRLQENENIEVIMTDINPSNENVVKDDIFNPSMSLYENTDILFSIRPPAEIQKAIMDLRDELNCTLIIKPLFNEDLNIELKKMKLKNHGRASFYIYEGEN
;
A
#
# COMPACT_ATOMS: atom_id res chain seq x y z
N MET A 1 -14.20 -8.76 -4.61
CA MET A 1 -13.00 -8.68 -3.72
C MET A 1 -12.23 -7.39 -3.87
N TRP A 2 -11.83 -7.04 -5.09
CA TRP A 2 -11.02 -5.83 -5.31
C TRP A 2 -11.77 -4.54 -4.97
N ASP A 3 -13.06 -4.49 -5.24
CA ASP A 3 -13.89 -3.34 -4.86
C ASP A 3 -13.94 -3.19 -3.34
N ASP A 4 -14.04 -4.29 -2.61
CA ASP A 4 -14.08 -4.25 -1.15
C ASP A 4 -12.75 -3.78 -0.57
N LEU A 5 -11.62 -4.24 -1.13
CA LEU A 5 -10.30 -3.79 -0.70
C LEU A 5 -10.13 -2.30 -1.00
N SER A 6 -10.48 -1.87 -2.22
CA SER A 6 -10.41 -0.45 -2.59
C SER A 6 -11.24 0.40 -1.65
N GLN A 7 -12.46 -0.05 -1.35
CA GLN A 7 -13.35 0.71 -0.44
C GLN A 7 -12.77 0.79 0.97
N TYR A 8 -12.15 -0.28 1.45
CA TYR A 8 -11.50 -0.26 2.76
C TYR A 8 -10.39 0.80 2.79
N ILE A 9 -9.52 0.82 1.77
CA ILE A 9 -8.43 1.79 1.68
C ILE A 9 -8.99 3.21 1.58
N ILE A 10 -10.03 3.40 0.78
CA ILE A 10 -10.69 4.72 0.66
C ILE A 10 -11.21 5.18 2.02
N ASN A 11 -11.90 4.31 2.75
CA ASN A 11 -12.43 4.66 4.07
C ASN A 11 -11.31 5.06 5.04
N LEU A 12 -10.23 4.29 5.03
CA LEU A 12 -9.06 4.57 5.87
C LEU A 12 -8.43 5.92 5.51
N ALA A 13 -8.31 6.20 4.21
CA ALA A 13 -7.75 7.45 3.72
C ALA A 13 -8.64 8.65 4.08
N MET A 14 -9.95 8.50 3.96
CA MET A 14 -10.89 9.57 4.29
C MET A 14 -10.87 9.88 5.79
N GLU A 15 -10.79 8.87 6.63
CA GLU A 15 -10.61 9.07 8.07
C GLU A 15 -9.30 9.81 8.38
N ASN A 16 -8.22 9.42 7.71
CA ASN A 16 -6.93 10.05 7.88
C ASN A 16 -6.97 11.53 7.47
N SER A 17 -7.57 11.83 6.32
CA SER A 17 -7.68 13.20 5.82
C SER A 17 -8.56 14.06 6.74
N LYS A 18 -9.63 13.47 7.28
CA LYS A 18 -10.51 14.17 8.22
C LYS A 18 -9.77 14.50 9.51
N ARG A 19 -8.96 13.57 10.01
CA ARG A 19 -8.20 13.74 11.25
C ARG A 19 -7.07 14.75 11.11
N THR A 20 -6.35 14.73 9.98
CA THR A 20 -5.17 15.57 9.77
C THR A 20 -5.46 16.92 9.14
N GLY A 21 -6.55 17.03 8.38
CA GLY A 21 -6.86 18.21 7.58
C GLY A 21 -6.11 18.27 6.25
N TRP A 22 -5.36 17.20 5.89
CA TRP A 22 -4.56 17.13 4.67
C TRP A 22 -5.02 16.00 3.78
N ASN A 23 -4.66 16.07 2.49
CA ASN A 23 -4.86 14.93 1.60
C ASN A 23 -4.02 13.75 2.08
N THR A 24 -4.54 12.54 1.91
CA THR A 24 -3.85 11.31 2.27
C THR A 24 -2.97 10.87 1.10
N LYS A 25 -1.70 10.62 1.38
CA LYS A 25 -0.76 10.10 0.38
C LYS A 25 -0.65 8.60 0.49
N ILE A 26 -0.89 7.91 -0.62
CA ILE A 26 -0.85 6.45 -0.72
C ILE A 26 0.16 6.06 -1.79
N VAL A 27 1.00 5.08 -1.50
CA VAL A 27 1.93 4.54 -2.47
C VAL A 27 1.69 3.05 -2.63
N GLU A 28 1.48 2.61 -3.87
CA GLU A 28 1.41 1.19 -4.21
C GLU A 28 2.78 0.71 -4.67
N ILE A 29 3.28 -0.37 -4.04
CA ILE A 29 4.58 -0.94 -4.34
C ILE A 29 4.41 -2.19 -5.19
N GLY A 30 5.19 -2.26 -6.29
CA GLY A 30 5.18 -3.43 -7.17
C GLY A 30 3.85 -3.59 -7.88
N VAL A 31 3.34 -2.52 -8.47
CA VAL A 31 1.99 -2.51 -9.05
C VAL A 31 1.84 -3.51 -10.19
N GLY A 32 2.91 -3.83 -10.91
CA GLY A 32 2.85 -4.71 -12.07
C GLY A 32 1.91 -4.15 -13.13
N ARG A 33 1.00 -4.99 -13.63
CA ARG A 33 0.02 -4.58 -14.64
C ARG A 33 -1.37 -4.35 -14.08
N PHE A 34 -1.59 -4.69 -12.81
CA PHE A 34 -2.90 -4.56 -12.17
C PHE A 34 -3.00 -3.23 -11.45
N GLN A 35 -3.56 -2.23 -12.10
CA GLN A 35 -3.65 -0.85 -11.60
C GLN A 35 -5.04 -0.46 -11.11
N SER A 36 -5.98 -1.42 -11.08
CA SER A 36 -7.40 -1.10 -10.81
C SER A 36 -7.62 -0.46 -9.46
N ILE A 37 -6.89 -0.89 -8.43
CA ILE A 37 -7.06 -0.33 -7.08
C ILE A 37 -6.57 1.11 -7.05
N SER A 38 -5.34 1.37 -7.49
CA SER A 38 -4.80 2.72 -7.51
C SER A 38 -5.61 3.66 -8.39
N ASN A 39 -6.08 3.19 -9.54
CA ASN A 39 -6.94 4.00 -10.41
C ASN A 39 -8.22 4.41 -9.70
N ARG A 40 -8.84 3.51 -8.96
CA ARG A 40 -10.04 3.82 -8.19
C ARG A 40 -9.75 4.79 -7.05
N LEU A 41 -8.63 4.62 -6.37
CA LEU A 41 -8.21 5.54 -5.30
C LEU A 41 -8.03 6.95 -5.83
N GLN A 42 -7.46 7.11 -7.02
CA GLN A 42 -7.19 8.41 -7.62
C GLN A 42 -8.45 9.18 -7.99
N GLU A 43 -9.61 8.53 -8.04
CA GLU A 43 -10.88 9.21 -8.29
C GLU A 43 -11.31 10.10 -7.13
N ASN A 44 -10.65 10.00 -5.98
CA ASN A 44 -10.99 10.76 -4.78
C ASN A 44 -10.07 11.97 -4.64
N GLU A 45 -10.65 13.15 -4.52
CA GLU A 45 -9.91 14.41 -4.42
C GLU A 45 -8.98 14.49 -3.23
N ASN A 46 -9.30 13.80 -2.14
CA ASN A 46 -8.52 13.84 -0.91
C ASN A 46 -7.42 12.79 -0.86
N ILE A 47 -7.20 12.07 -1.96
CA ILE A 47 -6.21 11.01 -2.04
C ILE A 47 -5.19 11.32 -3.15
N GLU A 48 -3.91 11.31 -2.77
CA GLU A 48 -2.79 11.37 -3.72
C GLU A 48 -2.21 9.97 -3.82
N VAL A 49 -2.13 9.41 -5.03
CA VAL A 49 -1.62 8.05 -5.25
C VAL A 49 -0.38 8.07 -6.12
N ILE A 50 0.63 7.31 -5.69
CA ILE A 50 1.82 7.04 -6.50
C ILE A 50 1.92 5.54 -6.68
N MET A 51 2.08 5.09 -7.93
CA MET A 51 2.33 3.68 -8.25
C MET A 51 3.82 3.50 -8.55
N THR A 52 4.45 2.48 -7.98
CA THR A 52 5.86 2.18 -8.20
C THR A 52 6.06 0.76 -8.69
N ASP A 53 7.12 0.54 -9.46
CA ASP A 53 7.55 -0.80 -9.88
C ASP A 53 8.99 -0.72 -10.37
N ILE A 54 9.73 -1.82 -10.22
CA ILE A 54 11.09 -1.90 -10.77
C ILE A 54 11.07 -1.94 -12.29
N ASN A 55 9.98 -2.45 -12.88
CA ASN A 55 9.75 -2.51 -14.32
C ASN A 55 8.38 -1.91 -14.66
N PRO A 56 8.27 -0.58 -14.74
CA PRO A 56 6.99 0.06 -15.01
C PRO A 56 6.35 -0.43 -16.30
N SER A 57 5.04 -0.74 -16.25
CA SER A 57 4.29 -1.18 -17.42
C SER A 57 3.82 -0.02 -18.28
N ASN A 58 3.80 1.19 -17.75
CA ASN A 58 3.43 2.40 -18.48
C ASN A 58 3.99 3.65 -17.78
N GLU A 59 3.77 4.81 -18.38
CA GLU A 59 4.33 6.07 -17.88
C GLU A 59 3.70 6.59 -16.59
N ASN A 60 2.56 6.03 -16.18
CA ASN A 60 1.90 6.42 -14.92
C ASN A 60 2.55 5.77 -13.71
N VAL A 61 3.44 4.82 -13.92
CA VAL A 61 4.15 4.10 -12.87
C VAL A 61 5.56 4.63 -12.75
N VAL A 62 5.97 4.98 -11.53
CA VAL A 62 7.32 5.48 -11.27
C VAL A 62 8.26 4.29 -11.09
N LYS A 63 9.38 4.31 -11.79
CA LYS A 63 10.40 3.28 -11.62
C LYS A 63 11.11 3.48 -10.29
N ASP A 64 11.10 2.48 -9.43
CA ASP A 64 11.79 2.50 -8.16
C ASP A 64 12.13 1.08 -7.72
N ASP A 65 13.26 0.93 -7.03
CA ASP A 65 13.73 -0.35 -6.51
C ASP A 65 13.46 -0.39 -5.01
N ILE A 66 12.58 -1.30 -4.57
CA ILE A 66 12.24 -1.42 -3.14
C ILE A 66 13.45 -1.78 -2.27
N PHE A 67 14.48 -2.40 -2.84
CA PHE A 67 15.71 -2.71 -2.10
C PHE A 67 16.63 -1.49 -1.95
N ASN A 68 16.39 -0.45 -2.74
CA ASN A 68 17.13 0.82 -2.65
C ASN A 68 16.17 1.96 -3.02
N PRO A 69 15.19 2.24 -2.16
CA PRO A 69 14.12 3.18 -2.50
C PRO A 69 14.61 4.62 -2.56
N SER A 70 14.05 5.37 -3.49
CA SER A 70 14.27 6.82 -3.58
C SER A 70 13.42 7.50 -2.53
N MET A 71 13.99 7.79 -1.37
CA MET A 71 13.24 8.21 -0.19
C MET A 71 12.40 9.49 -0.39
N SER A 72 12.85 10.39 -1.26
CA SER A 72 12.07 11.59 -1.57
C SER A 72 10.69 11.28 -2.16
N LEU A 73 10.58 10.14 -2.85
CA LEU A 73 9.33 9.69 -3.44
C LEU A 73 8.29 9.33 -2.37
N TYR A 74 8.76 8.86 -1.22
CA TYR A 74 7.91 8.34 -0.14
C TYR A 74 7.67 9.31 1.00
N GLU A 75 8.23 10.51 0.93
CA GLU A 75 8.03 11.51 1.99
C GLU A 75 6.55 11.76 2.25
N ASN A 76 6.17 11.78 3.53
CA ASN A 76 4.80 12.04 3.97
C ASN A 76 3.79 10.97 3.51
N THR A 77 4.25 9.76 3.21
CA THR A 77 3.35 8.66 2.91
C THR A 77 2.54 8.28 4.13
N ASP A 78 1.23 8.20 3.98
CA ASP A 78 0.31 7.78 5.04
C ASP A 78 0.01 6.29 4.97
N ILE A 79 -0.10 5.74 3.76
CA ILE A 79 -0.45 4.34 3.54
C ILE A 79 0.44 3.78 2.43
N LEU A 80 1.10 2.65 2.72
CA LEU A 80 1.75 1.81 1.71
C LEU A 80 0.87 0.60 1.47
N PHE A 81 0.73 0.16 0.23
CA PHE A 81 0.10 -1.13 -0.01
C PHE A 81 0.77 -1.86 -1.17
N SER A 82 0.62 -3.18 -1.17
CA SER A 82 1.16 -4.01 -2.22
C SER A 82 0.25 -5.21 -2.44
N ILE A 83 -0.03 -5.51 -3.71
CA ILE A 83 -0.90 -6.59 -4.12
C ILE A 83 -0.05 -7.72 -4.65
N ARG A 84 -0.14 -8.88 -4.00
CA ARG A 84 0.59 -10.10 -4.37
C ARG A 84 2.11 -9.90 -4.48
N PRO A 85 2.74 -9.22 -3.49
CA PRO A 85 4.19 -9.03 -3.56
C PRO A 85 4.89 -10.37 -3.44
N PRO A 86 5.95 -10.61 -4.28
CA PRO A 86 6.78 -11.79 -4.11
C PRO A 86 7.37 -11.84 -2.70
N ALA A 87 7.55 -13.05 -2.17
CA ALA A 87 8.06 -13.23 -0.80
C ALA A 87 9.39 -12.50 -0.57
N GLU A 88 10.27 -12.47 -1.57
CA GLU A 88 11.60 -11.88 -1.45
C GLU A 88 11.60 -10.37 -1.27
N ILE A 89 10.52 -9.66 -1.60
CA ILE A 89 10.47 -8.21 -1.41
C ILE A 89 9.67 -7.78 -0.17
N GLN A 90 8.97 -8.71 0.48
CA GLN A 90 8.08 -8.36 1.58
C GLN A 90 8.81 -7.74 2.76
N LYS A 91 10.00 -8.27 3.10
CA LYS A 91 10.79 -7.68 4.19
C LYS A 91 11.21 -6.24 3.85
N ALA A 92 11.63 -6.01 2.61
CA ALA A 92 12.01 -4.66 2.18
C ALA A 92 10.84 -3.69 2.27
N ILE A 93 9.63 -4.14 1.95
CA ILE A 93 8.41 -3.33 2.09
C ILE A 93 8.19 -2.98 3.57
N MET A 94 8.32 -3.95 4.46
CA MET A 94 8.17 -3.70 5.89
C MET A 94 9.24 -2.75 6.42
N ASP A 95 10.49 -2.90 5.97
CA ASP A 95 11.57 -2.00 6.36
C ASP A 95 11.25 -0.56 5.94
N LEU A 96 10.73 -0.37 4.74
CA LEU A 96 10.31 0.95 4.28
C LEU A 96 9.17 1.50 5.14
N ARG A 97 8.16 0.66 5.43
CA ARG A 97 7.07 1.03 6.33
C ARG A 97 7.59 1.50 7.68
N ASP A 98 8.53 0.77 8.26
CA ASP A 98 9.10 1.10 9.57
C ASP A 98 9.82 2.45 9.54
N GLU A 99 10.53 2.73 8.46
CA GLU A 99 11.23 4.00 8.30
C GLU A 99 10.25 5.17 8.14
N LEU A 100 9.15 4.96 7.42
CA LEU A 100 8.11 5.97 7.21
C LEU A 100 7.13 6.06 8.37
N ASN A 101 7.04 5.03 9.20
CA ASN A 101 6.08 4.91 10.30
C ASN A 101 4.64 5.11 9.81
N CYS A 102 4.29 4.47 8.73
CA CYS A 102 2.96 4.58 8.10
C CYS A 102 2.18 3.27 8.20
N THR A 103 0.94 3.30 7.77
CA THR A 103 0.13 2.09 7.65
C THR A 103 0.59 1.26 6.47
N LEU A 104 0.65 -0.06 6.62
CA LEU A 104 0.98 -0.99 5.54
C LEU A 104 -0.14 -1.99 5.34
N ILE A 105 -0.55 -2.17 4.09
CA ILE A 105 -1.53 -3.18 3.70
C ILE A 105 -0.88 -4.10 2.66
N ILE A 106 -0.95 -5.41 2.91
CA ILE A 106 -0.47 -6.42 1.96
C ILE A 106 -1.59 -7.38 1.66
N LYS A 107 -1.87 -7.57 0.38
CA LYS A 107 -2.78 -8.61 -0.10
C LYS A 107 -1.94 -9.69 -0.78
N PRO A 108 -1.55 -10.77 -0.07
CA PRO A 108 -0.78 -11.84 -0.69
C PRO A 108 -1.65 -12.66 -1.65
N LEU A 109 -1.02 -13.42 -2.53
CA LEU A 109 -1.74 -14.32 -3.42
C LEU A 109 -2.51 -15.36 -2.62
N PHE A 110 -1.85 -15.96 -1.64
CA PHE A 110 -2.44 -16.83 -0.62
C PHE A 110 -1.94 -16.36 0.75
N ASN A 111 -2.71 -16.62 1.80
CA ASN A 111 -2.33 -16.17 3.14
C ASN A 111 -0.98 -16.77 3.60
N GLU A 112 -0.66 -17.99 3.15
CA GLU A 112 0.62 -18.63 3.45
C GLU A 112 1.82 -18.01 2.74
N ASP A 113 1.58 -17.14 1.75
CA ASP A 113 2.66 -16.45 1.03
C ASP A 113 3.20 -15.24 1.78
N LEU A 114 2.62 -14.90 2.93
CA LEU A 114 3.09 -13.77 3.73
C LEU A 114 4.36 -14.18 4.48
N ASN A 115 5.47 -13.55 4.14
CA ASN A 115 6.80 -13.86 4.70
C ASN A 115 7.30 -12.78 5.67
N ILE A 116 6.38 -11.98 6.22
CA ILE A 116 6.68 -10.96 7.22
C ILE A 116 6.33 -11.52 8.58
N GLU A 117 6.98 -11.07 9.66
CA GLU A 117 6.64 -11.49 11.02
C GLU A 117 5.15 -11.26 11.28
N LEU A 118 4.40 -12.36 11.44
CA LEU A 118 2.95 -12.29 11.56
C LEU A 118 2.47 -11.50 12.77
N LYS A 119 3.28 -11.41 13.83
CA LYS A 119 2.91 -10.63 15.02
C LYS A 119 2.82 -9.13 14.74
N LYS A 120 3.44 -8.65 13.65
CA LYS A 120 3.37 -7.24 13.23
C LYS A 120 2.19 -6.96 12.31
N MET A 121 1.66 -7.99 11.67
CA MET A 121 0.58 -7.85 10.70
C MET A 121 -0.67 -8.55 11.23
N LYS A 122 -1.82 -7.92 11.07
CA LYS A 122 -3.10 -8.48 11.47
C LYS A 122 -3.92 -8.81 10.23
N LEU A 123 -4.54 -9.99 10.24
CA LEU A 123 -5.49 -10.36 9.20
C LEU A 123 -6.76 -9.54 9.37
N LYS A 124 -7.21 -8.93 8.27
CA LYS A 124 -8.41 -8.12 8.24
C LYS A 124 -9.34 -8.64 7.15
N ASN A 125 -10.61 -8.71 7.48
CA ASN A 125 -11.65 -9.06 6.51
C ASN A 125 -12.58 -7.86 6.36
N HIS A 126 -12.87 -7.48 5.11
CA HIS A 126 -13.79 -6.40 4.80
C HIS A 126 -14.59 -6.82 3.56
N GLY A 127 -15.89 -7.09 3.74
CA GLY A 127 -16.69 -7.67 2.69
C GLY A 127 -16.10 -9.01 2.26
N ARG A 128 -15.76 -9.13 0.99
CA ARG A 128 -15.13 -10.34 0.43
C ARG A 128 -13.61 -10.26 0.37
N ALA A 129 -13.04 -9.13 0.81
CA ALA A 129 -11.59 -8.96 0.82
C ALA A 129 -10.99 -9.49 2.12
N SER A 130 -9.85 -10.15 1.99
CA SER A 130 -9.05 -10.61 3.12
C SER A 130 -7.60 -10.19 2.85
N PHE A 131 -6.99 -9.50 3.79
CA PHE A 131 -5.66 -8.92 3.61
C PHE A 131 -5.01 -8.71 4.97
N TYR A 132 -3.73 -8.39 4.97
CA TYR A 132 -3.00 -8.09 6.20
C TYR A 132 -2.76 -6.60 6.33
N ILE A 133 -2.84 -6.09 7.54
CA ILE A 133 -2.63 -4.66 7.83
C ILE A 133 -1.73 -4.50 9.05
N TYR A 134 -0.84 -3.51 8.98
CA TYR A 134 -0.09 -3.00 10.12
C TYR A 134 -0.35 -1.49 10.18
N GLU A 135 -1.06 -1.06 11.21
CA GLU A 135 -1.28 0.36 11.44
C GLU A 135 -0.07 0.95 12.17
N GLY A 136 0.35 2.14 11.75
CA GLY A 136 1.49 2.79 12.38
C GLY A 136 1.25 3.06 13.85
N GLU A 137 2.33 3.11 14.63
CA GLU A 137 2.26 3.50 16.04
C GLU A 137 2.05 5.01 16.11
N ASN A 138 1.08 5.41 16.91
CA ASN A 138 0.81 6.81 17.16
C ASN A 138 1.10 7.17 18.61
#